data_81a6508ece432ee4f03b176fdf86e4c9
#
_entry.id   81a6508ece432ee4f03b176fdf86e4c9
#
_cell.length_a   1.000
_cell.length_b   1.000
_cell.length_c   1.000
_cell.angle_alpha   90.00
_cell.angle_beta   90.00
_cell.angle_gamma   90.00
#
_symmetry.space_group_name_H-M   'P 1'
#
loop_
_entity.id
_entity.type
_entity.pdbx_description
1 polymer ?
#
loop_
_entity_poly.entity_id
_entity_poly.type
_entity_poly.pdbx_seq_one_letter_code
_entity_poly.pdbx_strand_id
1 'polypeptide(L)'
;MTTVVAFIVTGAVFFNKMNKDENIILRLVYFISFTIYGFVPTLHWAFLHGFDSEEVKIFLPRIFIFYCFIGVSFGFYIAKFPESFLPGKFDIFGSSHQWWHAFIWAGLAYWHHTGYIFAEYRLDTNCAAPASLDMEVVEKYHEKFWVTL
;
A
#
# COMPACT_ATOMS: atom_id res chain seq x y z
N MET A 1 19.93 -8.29 -8.64
CA MET A 1 20.72 -7.08 -8.29
C MET A 1 20.70 -6.01 -9.39
N THR A 2 20.85 -6.34 -10.65
CA THR A 2 20.83 -5.37 -11.78
C THR A 2 19.54 -4.56 -11.91
N THR A 3 18.37 -5.16 -11.66
CA THR A 3 17.07 -4.48 -11.72
C THR A 3 16.90 -3.42 -10.64
N VAL A 4 17.37 -3.67 -9.41
CA VAL A 4 17.32 -2.71 -8.30
C VAL A 4 18.25 -1.54 -8.56
N VAL A 5 19.45 -1.79 -9.07
CA VAL A 5 20.43 -0.74 -9.42
C VAL A 5 19.90 0.10 -10.58
N ALA A 6 19.33 -0.52 -11.62
CA ALA A 6 18.70 0.21 -12.73
C ALA A 6 17.54 1.09 -12.24
N PHE A 7 16.73 0.61 -11.28
CA PHE A 7 15.65 1.36 -10.69
C PHE A 7 16.13 2.56 -9.87
N ILE A 8 17.19 2.38 -9.07
CA ILE A 8 17.80 3.46 -8.28
C ILE A 8 18.43 4.51 -9.20
N VAL A 9 19.18 4.09 -10.23
CA VAL A 9 19.82 5.02 -11.19
C VAL A 9 18.77 5.76 -12.01
N THR A 10 17.76 5.07 -12.52
CA THR A 10 16.65 5.71 -13.26
C THR A 10 15.89 6.67 -12.35
N GLY A 11 15.63 6.27 -11.11
CA GLY A 11 15.04 7.13 -10.09
C GLY A 11 15.87 8.38 -9.81
N ALA A 12 17.19 8.24 -9.63
CA ALA A 12 18.07 9.37 -9.36
C ALA A 12 18.18 10.36 -10.54
N VAL A 13 18.26 9.86 -11.78
CA VAL A 13 18.25 10.68 -12.99
C VAL A 13 16.90 11.40 -13.16
N PHE A 14 15.79 10.72 -12.88
CA PHE A 14 14.46 11.32 -12.90
C PHE A 14 14.27 12.33 -11.77
N PHE A 15 14.78 12.07 -10.55
CA PHE A 15 14.70 13.00 -9.43
C PHE A 15 15.32 14.36 -9.75
N ASN A 16 16.47 14.36 -10.43
CA ASN A 16 17.13 15.59 -10.83
C ASN A 16 16.32 16.42 -11.85
N LYS A 17 15.52 15.74 -12.68
CA LYS A 17 14.64 16.38 -13.68
C LYS A 17 13.27 16.75 -13.10
N MET A 18 12.82 16.01 -12.05
CA MET A 18 11.55 16.22 -11.37
C MET A 18 11.56 17.35 -10.33
N ASN A 19 12.75 17.83 -9.94
CA ASN A 19 12.89 18.83 -8.86
C ASN A 19 12.59 20.27 -9.33
N LYS A 20 12.19 20.45 -10.58
CA LYS A 20 11.67 21.73 -11.08
C LYS A 20 10.17 21.76 -10.86
N ASP A 21 9.66 22.84 -10.28
CA ASP A 21 8.24 23.06 -9.96
C ASP A 21 7.30 22.89 -11.17
N GLU A 22 7.83 23.00 -12.39
CA GLU A 22 7.11 22.82 -13.65
C GLU A 22 6.69 21.36 -13.95
N ASN A 23 7.21 20.36 -13.23
CA ASN A 23 7.04 18.95 -13.57
C ASN A 23 6.16 18.15 -12.60
N ILE A 24 5.16 18.80 -11.98
CA ILE A 24 4.25 18.13 -11.02
C ILE A 24 3.54 16.92 -11.65
N ILE A 25 3.14 17.03 -12.93
CA ILE A 25 2.46 15.95 -13.66
C ILE A 25 3.39 14.75 -13.83
N LEU A 26 4.65 14.97 -14.18
CA LEU A 26 5.63 13.89 -14.34
C LEU A 26 5.86 13.16 -13.01
N ARG A 27 5.92 13.90 -11.91
CA ARG A 27 6.04 13.34 -10.55
C ARG A 27 4.84 12.49 -10.20
N LEU A 28 3.63 12.97 -10.46
CA LEU A 28 2.39 12.22 -10.23
C LEU A 28 2.35 10.93 -11.06
N VAL A 29 2.65 11.01 -12.36
CA VAL A 29 2.68 9.84 -13.25
C VAL A 29 3.68 8.80 -12.74
N TYR A 30 4.85 9.22 -12.29
CA TYR A 30 5.86 8.31 -11.74
C TYR A 30 5.34 7.57 -10.48
N PHE A 31 4.79 8.30 -9.51
CA PHE A 31 4.25 7.70 -8.29
C PHE A 31 3.06 6.77 -8.56
N ILE A 32 2.14 7.18 -9.42
CA ILE A 32 0.98 6.37 -9.80
C ILE A 32 1.44 5.10 -10.52
N SER A 33 2.37 5.20 -11.46
CA SER A 33 2.92 4.05 -12.19
C SER A 33 3.61 3.08 -11.25
N PHE A 34 4.36 3.57 -10.28
CA PHE A 34 5.02 2.73 -9.26
C PHE A 34 3.99 2.00 -8.38
N THR A 35 2.94 2.70 -7.97
CA THR A 35 1.85 2.13 -7.17
C THR A 35 1.10 1.04 -7.96
N ILE A 36 0.78 1.29 -9.23
CA ILE A 36 0.14 0.31 -10.12
C ILE A 36 1.06 -0.90 -10.34
N TYR A 37 2.36 -0.66 -10.55
CA TYR A 37 3.33 -1.76 -10.69
C TYR A 37 3.37 -2.67 -9.46
N GLY A 38 3.25 -2.11 -8.24
CA GLY A 38 3.15 -2.89 -7.00
C GLY A 38 1.90 -3.78 -6.93
N PHE A 39 0.85 -3.46 -7.68
CA PHE A 39 -0.37 -4.26 -7.75
C PHE A 39 -0.20 -5.54 -8.60
N VAL A 40 0.72 -5.53 -9.55
CA VAL A 40 0.97 -6.68 -10.46
C VAL A 40 1.36 -7.96 -9.72
N PRO A 41 2.35 -7.96 -8.79
CA PRO A 41 2.67 -9.15 -8.00
C PRO A 41 1.49 -9.64 -7.16
N THR A 42 0.69 -8.73 -6.62
CA THR A 42 -0.51 -9.08 -5.82
C THR A 42 -1.53 -9.84 -6.66
N LEU A 43 -1.86 -9.33 -7.85
CA LEU A 43 -2.76 -10.02 -8.78
C LEU A 43 -2.18 -11.37 -9.21
N HIS A 44 -0.90 -11.40 -9.57
CA HIS A 44 -0.23 -12.64 -9.96
C HIS A 44 -0.29 -13.70 -8.86
N TRP A 45 -0.01 -13.30 -7.61
CA TRP A 45 -0.14 -14.18 -6.46
C TRP A 45 -1.58 -14.69 -6.29
N ALA A 46 -2.59 -13.82 -6.39
CA ALA A 46 -3.99 -14.21 -6.28
C ALA A 46 -4.43 -15.16 -7.40
N PHE A 47 -3.93 -14.96 -8.63
CA PHE A 47 -4.19 -15.88 -9.75
C PHE A 47 -3.54 -17.25 -9.56
N LEU A 48 -2.32 -17.31 -9.05
CA LEU A 48 -1.60 -18.56 -8.82
C LEU A 48 -2.25 -19.42 -7.73
N HIS A 49 -2.73 -18.81 -6.66
CA HIS A 49 -3.35 -19.52 -5.53
C HIS A 49 -4.85 -19.78 -5.74
N GLY A 50 -5.47 -19.06 -6.69
CA GLY A 50 -6.92 -19.06 -6.92
C GLY A 50 -7.65 -18.14 -5.93
N PHE A 51 -8.65 -17.41 -6.45
CA PHE A 51 -9.43 -16.45 -5.63
C PHE A 51 -10.28 -17.14 -4.54
N ASP A 52 -10.52 -18.44 -4.66
CA ASP A 52 -11.27 -19.21 -3.67
C ASP A 52 -10.40 -19.74 -2.53
N SER A 53 -9.07 -19.62 -2.64
CA SER A 53 -8.16 -20.06 -1.58
C SER A 53 -8.34 -19.21 -0.32
N GLU A 54 -8.25 -19.85 0.84
CA GLU A 54 -8.42 -19.18 2.14
C GLU A 54 -7.34 -18.11 2.38
N GLU A 55 -6.12 -18.35 1.91
CA GLU A 55 -5.04 -17.36 1.98
C GLU A 55 -5.42 -16.07 1.25
N VAL A 56 -5.96 -16.18 0.03
CA VAL A 56 -6.35 -15.01 -0.76
C VAL A 56 -7.54 -14.30 -0.12
N LYS A 57 -8.53 -15.03 0.39
CA LYS A 57 -9.68 -14.45 1.09
C LYS A 57 -9.29 -13.68 2.35
N ILE A 58 -8.28 -14.13 3.08
CA ILE A 58 -7.80 -13.47 4.30
C ILE A 58 -6.97 -12.22 3.96
N PHE A 59 -6.05 -12.31 3.00
CA PHE A 59 -5.04 -11.26 2.80
C PHE A 59 -5.39 -10.27 1.69
N LEU A 60 -6.13 -10.65 0.65
CA LEU A 60 -6.49 -9.74 -0.44
C LEU A 60 -7.28 -8.50 0.04
N PRO A 61 -8.27 -8.61 0.95
CA PRO A 61 -8.95 -7.43 1.50
C PRO A 61 -8.00 -6.49 2.24
N ARG A 62 -7.02 -7.02 2.96
CA ARG A 62 -6.02 -6.22 3.69
C ARG A 62 -5.13 -5.43 2.75
N ILE A 63 -4.71 -6.06 1.65
CA ILE A 63 -3.94 -5.40 0.59
C ILE A 63 -4.78 -4.27 -0.03
N PHE A 64 -6.07 -4.51 -0.27
CA PHE A 64 -6.97 -3.49 -0.79
C PHE A 64 -7.10 -2.29 0.16
N ILE A 65 -7.25 -2.53 1.46
CA ILE A 65 -7.30 -1.45 2.48
C ILE A 65 -6.01 -0.63 2.46
N PHE A 66 -4.85 -1.27 2.36
CA PHE A 66 -3.57 -0.56 2.20
C PHE A 66 -3.60 0.37 0.99
N TYR A 67 -4.06 -0.10 -0.18
CA TYR A 67 -4.18 0.74 -1.38
C TYR A 67 -5.21 1.86 -1.20
N CYS A 68 -6.25 1.68 -0.39
CA CYS A 68 -7.19 2.75 -0.04
C CYS A 68 -6.48 3.88 0.73
N PHE A 69 -5.61 3.55 1.72
CA PHE A 69 -4.80 4.56 2.40
C PHE A 69 -3.91 5.34 1.44
N ILE A 70 -3.25 4.65 0.53
CA ILE A 70 -2.41 5.28 -0.50
C ILE A 70 -3.26 6.19 -1.42
N GLY A 71 -4.43 5.71 -1.87
CA GLY A 71 -5.35 6.49 -2.70
C GLY A 71 -5.85 7.76 -2.01
N VAL A 72 -6.25 7.67 -0.75
CA VAL A 72 -6.66 8.83 0.06
C VAL A 72 -5.51 9.82 0.22
N SER A 73 -4.29 9.34 0.50
CA SER A 73 -3.11 10.19 0.62
C SER A 73 -2.84 10.98 -0.67
N PHE A 74 -2.92 10.32 -1.84
CA PHE A 74 -2.83 10.99 -3.14
C PHE A 74 -3.95 12.00 -3.36
N GLY A 75 -5.17 11.69 -2.92
CA GLY A 75 -6.30 12.62 -2.97
C GLY A 75 -5.99 13.94 -2.27
N PHE A 76 -5.45 13.90 -1.06
CA PHE A 76 -5.02 15.10 -0.32
C PHE A 76 -3.92 15.86 -1.06
N TYR A 77 -2.93 15.15 -1.59
CA TYR A 77 -1.83 15.77 -2.32
C TYR A 77 -2.27 16.50 -3.60
N ILE A 78 -3.16 15.89 -4.38
CA ILE A 78 -3.65 16.45 -5.65
C ILE A 78 -4.65 17.59 -5.40
N ALA A 79 -5.61 17.38 -4.50
CA ALA A 79 -6.67 18.36 -4.21
C ALA A 79 -6.18 19.57 -3.45
N LYS A 80 -4.97 19.49 -2.84
CA LYS A 80 -4.45 20.52 -1.93
C LYS A 80 -5.50 20.91 -0.88
N PHE A 81 -6.20 19.91 -0.34
CA PHE A 81 -7.20 20.10 0.70
C PHE A 81 -6.53 20.03 2.08
N PRO A 82 -6.83 20.94 3.04
CA PRO A 82 -7.91 21.94 3.02
C PRO A 82 -7.49 23.34 2.54
N GLU A 83 -6.21 23.60 2.27
CA GLU A 83 -5.72 24.94 1.95
C GLU A 83 -6.34 25.54 0.69
N SER A 84 -6.76 24.71 -0.29
CA SER A 84 -7.46 25.18 -1.49
C SER A 84 -8.81 25.82 -1.20
N PHE A 85 -9.46 25.45 -0.07
CA PHE A 85 -10.77 25.99 0.34
C PHE A 85 -10.63 27.15 1.33
N LEU A 86 -9.57 27.18 2.13
CA LEU A 86 -9.35 28.17 3.19
C LEU A 86 -7.90 28.68 3.16
N PRO A 87 -7.55 29.48 2.14
CA PRO A 87 -6.21 30.04 2.01
C PRO A 87 -5.81 30.85 3.24
N GLY A 88 -4.56 30.68 3.70
CA GLY A 88 -4.02 31.39 4.85
C GLY A 88 -4.32 30.79 6.23
N LYS A 89 -5.22 29.80 6.33
CA LYS A 89 -5.54 29.17 7.62
C LYS A 89 -4.74 27.90 7.90
N PHE A 90 -4.37 27.17 6.86
CA PHE A 90 -3.71 25.86 6.94
C PHE A 90 -2.30 25.87 6.37
N ASP A 91 -1.66 27.02 6.28
CA ASP A 91 -0.32 27.15 5.68
C ASP A 91 0.78 26.54 6.56
N ILE A 92 0.57 26.53 7.89
CA ILE A 92 1.56 26.03 8.85
C ILE A 92 1.15 24.68 9.43
N PHE A 93 -0.11 24.53 9.83
CA PHE A 93 -0.62 23.32 10.47
C PHE A 93 -1.89 22.80 9.78
N GLY A 94 -1.95 21.48 9.55
CA GLY A 94 -3.09 20.83 8.90
C GLY A 94 -3.09 20.96 7.38
N SER A 95 -1.94 21.29 6.76
CA SER A 95 -1.82 21.39 5.30
C SER A 95 -2.02 20.03 4.62
N SER A 96 -2.40 20.05 3.33
CA SER A 96 -2.59 18.84 2.51
C SER A 96 -1.36 17.95 2.49
N HIS A 97 -0.17 18.54 2.52
CA HIS A 97 1.09 17.81 2.55
C HIS A 97 1.28 17.04 3.86
N GLN A 98 0.85 17.60 4.99
CA GLN A 98 0.88 16.89 6.28
C GLN A 98 -0.12 15.74 6.31
N TRP A 99 -1.34 15.95 5.79
CA TRP A 99 -2.34 14.90 5.66
C TRP A 99 -1.88 13.78 4.73
N TRP A 100 -1.24 14.13 3.62
CA TRP A 100 -0.64 13.16 2.72
C TRP A 100 0.36 12.25 3.47
N HIS A 101 1.30 12.82 4.21
CA HIS A 101 2.25 12.04 5.01
C HIS A 101 1.57 11.22 6.11
N ALA A 102 0.57 11.77 6.79
CA ALA A 102 -0.17 11.06 7.84
C ALA A 102 -0.85 9.80 7.29
N PHE A 103 -1.52 9.88 6.14
CA PHE A 103 -2.15 8.73 5.51
C PHE A 103 -1.15 7.72 4.95
N ILE A 104 -0.01 8.16 4.41
CA ILE A 104 1.07 7.25 4.01
C ILE A 104 1.61 6.50 5.23
N TRP A 105 1.87 7.20 6.32
CA TRP A 105 2.34 6.58 7.54
C TRP A 105 1.33 5.58 8.12
N ALA A 106 0.06 5.94 8.18
CA ALA A 106 -1.00 5.04 8.62
C ALA A 106 -1.09 3.79 7.72
N GLY A 107 -1.00 3.96 6.40
CA GLY A 107 -0.97 2.85 5.45
C GLY A 107 0.24 1.93 5.66
N LEU A 108 1.43 2.49 5.89
CA LEU A 108 2.64 1.70 6.16
C LEU A 108 2.55 0.96 7.51
N ALA A 109 2.01 1.59 8.54
CA ALA A 109 1.78 0.94 9.84
C ALA A 109 0.79 -0.23 9.69
N TYR A 110 -0.31 -0.03 8.97
CA TYR A 110 -1.26 -1.07 8.65
C TYR A 110 -0.63 -2.21 7.82
N TRP A 111 0.19 -1.88 6.84
CA TRP A 111 0.92 -2.85 6.03
C TRP A 111 1.91 -3.67 6.85
N HIS A 112 2.66 -3.03 7.75
CA HIS A 112 3.56 -3.71 8.68
C HIS A 112 2.80 -4.69 9.57
N HIS A 113 1.66 -4.27 10.12
CA HIS A 113 0.79 -5.14 10.94
C HIS A 113 0.25 -6.32 10.12
N THR A 114 -0.17 -6.08 8.87
CA THR A 114 -0.59 -7.14 7.95
C THR A 114 0.53 -8.14 7.69
N GLY A 115 1.76 -7.66 7.50
CA GLY A 115 2.95 -8.51 7.32
C GLY A 115 3.22 -9.39 8.54
N TYR A 116 3.04 -8.84 9.76
CA TYR A 116 3.16 -9.62 10.99
C TYR A 116 2.11 -10.76 11.04
N ILE A 117 0.85 -10.46 10.75
CA ILE A 117 -0.23 -11.46 10.73
C ILE A 117 0.05 -12.52 9.65
N PHE A 118 0.57 -12.12 8.49
CA PHE A 118 0.93 -13.06 7.43
C PHE A 118 2.06 -14.00 7.87
N ALA A 119 3.07 -13.49 8.54
CA ALA A 119 4.17 -14.31 9.06
C ALA A 119 3.68 -15.30 10.10
N GLU A 120 2.84 -14.85 11.05
CA GLU A 120 2.22 -15.72 12.07
C GLU A 120 1.36 -16.82 11.43
N TYR A 121 0.51 -16.46 10.46
CA TYR A 121 -0.29 -17.42 9.70
C TYR A 121 0.58 -18.48 9.01
N ARG A 122 1.68 -18.09 8.39
CA ARG A 122 2.59 -19.04 7.71
C ARG A 122 3.33 -19.94 8.68
N LEU A 123 3.64 -19.49 9.87
CA LEU A 123 4.23 -20.32 10.94
C LEU A 123 3.21 -21.33 11.49
N ASP A 124 1.98 -20.92 11.73
CA ASP A 124 0.92 -21.81 12.25
C ASP A 124 0.53 -22.89 11.22
N THR A 125 0.55 -22.56 9.93
CA THR A 125 0.23 -23.51 8.85
C THR A 125 1.43 -24.35 8.39
N ASN A 126 2.62 -24.16 8.96
CA ASN A 126 3.87 -24.83 8.54
C ASN A 126 4.10 -24.78 7.02
N CYS A 127 3.69 -23.70 6.36
CA CYS A 127 3.70 -23.57 4.91
C CYS A 127 2.94 -24.70 4.17
N ALA A 128 1.94 -25.29 4.82
CA ALA A 128 1.12 -26.34 4.22
C ALA A 128 0.39 -25.85 2.97
N ALA A 129 0.14 -26.78 2.04
CA ALA A 129 -0.68 -26.48 0.88
C ALA A 129 -2.13 -26.16 1.29
N PRO A 130 -2.86 -25.30 0.55
CA PRO A 130 -4.22 -24.86 0.92
C PRO A 130 -5.22 -25.99 1.21
N ALA A 131 -5.05 -27.15 0.57
CA ALA A 131 -5.91 -28.32 0.75
C ALA A 131 -5.73 -29.07 2.08
N SER A 132 -4.70 -28.75 2.87
CA SER A 132 -4.39 -29.37 4.17
C SER A 132 -4.52 -28.40 5.35
N LEU A 133 -5.09 -27.22 5.12
CA LEU A 133 -5.29 -26.20 6.15
C LEU A 133 -6.35 -26.64 7.17
N ASP A 134 -6.00 -26.53 8.46
CA ASP A 134 -6.93 -26.73 9.55
C ASP A 134 -7.94 -25.57 9.57
N MET A 135 -9.23 -25.86 9.52
CA MET A 135 -10.30 -24.87 9.52
C MET A 135 -10.26 -23.97 10.77
N GLU A 136 -9.78 -24.47 11.90
CA GLU A 136 -9.60 -23.72 13.13
C GLU A 136 -8.58 -22.58 12.95
N VAL A 137 -7.48 -22.83 12.23
CA VAL A 137 -6.47 -21.82 11.90
C VAL A 137 -7.08 -20.73 11.01
N VAL A 138 -7.85 -21.11 10.00
CA VAL A 138 -8.51 -20.17 9.09
C VAL A 138 -9.47 -19.25 9.85
N GLU A 139 -10.31 -19.79 10.71
CA GLU A 139 -11.29 -19.05 11.51
C GLU A 139 -10.62 -18.05 12.45
N LYS A 140 -9.55 -18.45 13.14
CA LYS A 140 -8.70 -17.57 13.97
C LYS A 140 -8.24 -16.31 13.23
N TYR A 141 -7.81 -16.45 11.96
CA TYR A 141 -7.32 -15.32 11.18
C TYR A 141 -8.43 -14.49 10.53
N HIS A 142 -9.60 -15.08 10.27
CA HIS A 142 -10.81 -14.34 9.90
C HIS A 142 -11.29 -13.46 11.06
N GLU A 143 -11.37 -13.96 12.28
CA GLU A 143 -11.72 -13.15 13.45
C GLU A 143 -10.72 -12.03 13.70
N LYS A 144 -9.42 -12.33 13.62
CA LYS A 144 -8.34 -11.34 13.77
C LYS A 144 -8.42 -10.19 12.76
N PHE A 145 -9.02 -10.44 11.59
CA PHE A 145 -9.28 -9.40 10.59
C PHE A 145 -10.22 -8.30 11.09
N TRP A 146 -11.32 -8.67 11.74
CA TRP A 146 -12.33 -7.72 12.20
C TRP A 146 -11.99 -7.02 13.51
N VAL A 147 -11.16 -7.64 14.35
CA VAL A 147 -10.77 -7.09 15.65
C VAL A 147 -9.67 -6.02 15.52
N THR A 148 -8.92 -6.02 14.43
CA THR A 148 -7.77 -5.11 14.20
C THR A 148 -8.06 -3.98 13.19
N LEU A 149 -9.30 -3.84 12.72
CA LEU A 149 -9.81 -2.67 12.01
C LEU A 149 -10.42 -1.68 12.98
#